data_26e472b585d7f0a0a901f11cf0f9e0ec
#
_entry.id   26e472b585d7f0a0a901f11cf0f9e0ec
#
_cell.length_a   1.000
_cell.length_b   1.000
_cell.length_c   1.000
_cell.angle_alpha   90.00
_cell.angle_beta   90.00
_cell.angle_gamma   90.00
#
_symmetry.space_group_name_H-M   'P 1'
#
loop_
_entity.id
_entity.type
_entity.pdbx_description
1 polymer ?
#
loop_
_entity_poly.entity_id
_entity_poly.type
_entity_poly.pdbx_seq_one_letter_code
_entity_poly.pdbx_strand_id
1 'polypeptide(L)'
;MDGNQQVLPLAFAVVDEETYPSWKWFLQQLSRHVIRGRRGMCLISDRHVGLIKAVREGPDFVSPHGVHQYCLRHVCSNFNSTIKNVVLKDLCWHVGSEYQLRKFNRIMDEIKKQDVKAFAYLDAINKEKWTASHDGGWRCGILTTNMSECINGVLKGARRLPVNALVEITLERTVHYFHVRAIKAVEHTVTKYSHAQQSASVVTRRQGRHGMNTHVVKIANRECSCGKWNQFGIPCSHAQKVCSAYNISAASMVKDYYDVMAYNNTYSKHFEPVQSEDYWDDPNFQLVHDPTIRTVTRPGRNQTTRIHNEMDWRQTRARQEAQQQQRDSSIQENVP
;
A
#
# COMPACT_ATOMS: atom_id res chain seq x y z
N MET A 1 3.41 -4.27 -6.93
CA MET A 1 2.31 -3.71 -7.74
C MET A 1 2.69 -3.82 -9.20
N ASP A 2 1.69 -3.87 -10.07
CA ASP A 2 1.92 -3.80 -11.52
C ASP A 2 2.13 -2.36 -12.02
N GLY A 3 2.41 -2.19 -13.31
CA GLY A 3 2.61 -0.87 -13.94
C GLY A 3 1.37 0.04 -13.89
N ASN A 4 0.20 -0.51 -13.61
CA ASN A 4 -1.06 0.24 -13.42
C ASN A 4 -1.38 0.49 -11.93
N GLN A 5 -0.38 0.39 -11.05
CA GLN A 5 -0.47 0.58 -9.59
C GLN A 5 -1.47 -0.35 -8.89
N GLN A 6 -1.74 -1.51 -9.49
CA GLN A 6 -2.62 -2.50 -8.88
C GLN A 6 -1.82 -3.48 -8.02
N VAL A 7 -2.38 -3.87 -6.87
CA VAL A 7 -1.75 -4.86 -5.99
C VAL A 7 -1.82 -6.24 -6.63
N LEU A 8 -0.71 -6.96 -6.52
CA LEU A 8 -0.59 -8.36 -6.92
C LEU A 8 -0.49 -9.23 -5.66
N PRO A 9 -1.38 -10.19 -5.45
CA PRO A 9 -1.21 -11.19 -4.42
C PRO A 9 -0.06 -12.13 -4.82
N LEU A 10 1.02 -12.15 -4.03
CA LEU A 10 2.23 -12.93 -4.34
C LEU A 10 2.40 -14.15 -3.45
N ALA A 11 1.91 -14.09 -2.22
CA ALA A 11 2.02 -15.16 -1.26
C ALA A 11 0.92 -15.06 -0.20
N PHE A 12 0.45 -16.21 0.25
CA PHE A 12 -0.47 -16.36 1.36
C PHE A 12 0.09 -17.39 2.33
N ALA A 13 -0.25 -17.26 3.58
CA ALA A 13 0.07 -18.25 4.60
C ALA A 13 -1.13 -18.47 5.52
N VAL A 14 -1.31 -19.71 5.94
CA VAL A 14 -2.20 -20.09 7.03
C VAL A 14 -1.32 -20.44 8.23
N VAL A 15 -1.53 -19.76 9.33
CA VAL A 15 -0.76 -19.92 10.57
C VAL A 15 -1.72 -19.95 11.75
N ASP A 16 -1.31 -20.59 12.84
CA ASP A 16 -2.15 -20.71 14.04
C ASP A 16 -2.36 -19.36 14.71
N GLU A 17 -1.27 -18.60 14.86
CA GLU A 17 -1.29 -17.30 15.53
C GLU A 17 -0.33 -16.30 14.88
N GLU A 18 -0.61 -15.02 15.09
CA GLU A 18 0.25 -13.92 14.66
C GLU A 18 1.38 -13.70 15.67
N THR A 19 2.39 -14.56 15.61
CA THR A 19 3.55 -14.57 16.53
C THR A 19 4.86 -14.29 15.80
N TYR A 20 5.94 -14.04 16.58
CA TYR A 20 7.29 -13.91 15.99
C TYR A 20 7.73 -15.17 15.23
N PRO A 21 7.57 -16.42 15.71
CA PRO A 21 7.93 -17.60 14.94
C PRO A 21 7.16 -17.72 13.62
N SER A 22 5.86 -17.43 13.60
CA SER A 22 5.03 -17.45 12.40
C SER A 22 5.50 -16.40 11.38
N TRP A 23 5.79 -15.18 11.81
CA TRP A 23 6.34 -14.13 10.97
C TRP A 23 7.73 -14.47 10.44
N LYS A 24 8.61 -15.02 11.28
CA LYS A 24 9.95 -15.45 10.88
C LYS A 24 9.87 -16.52 9.78
N TRP A 25 9.07 -17.55 9.99
CA TRP A 25 8.83 -18.59 9.01
C TRP A 25 8.28 -18.01 7.70
N PHE A 26 7.24 -17.17 7.74
CA PHE A 26 6.64 -16.57 6.56
C PHE A 26 7.65 -15.72 5.77
N LEU A 27 8.44 -14.88 6.43
CA LEU A 27 9.45 -14.06 5.77
C LEU A 27 10.58 -14.90 5.16
N GLN A 28 10.96 -16.01 5.79
CA GLN A 28 11.94 -16.95 5.22
C GLN A 28 11.40 -17.61 3.95
N GLN A 29 10.13 -18.05 3.93
CA GLN A 29 9.51 -18.59 2.72
C GLN A 29 9.38 -17.52 1.63
N LEU A 30 8.98 -16.32 2.00
CA LEU A 30 8.91 -15.18 1.08
C LEU A 30 10.28 -14.86 0.46
N SER A 31 11.34 -14.83 1.27
CA SER A 31 12.72 -14.66 0.81
C SER A 31 13.11 -15.74 -0.19
N ARG A 32 12.88 -17.00 0.16
CA ARG A 32 13.30 -18.15 -0.61
C ARG A 32 12.56 -18.27 -1.94
N HIS A 33 11.26 -18.09 -1.96
CA HIS A 33 10.39 -18.41 -3.09
C HIS A 33 9.99 -17.20 -3.94
N VAL A 34 9.86 -16.01 -3.34
CA VAL A 34 9.38 -14.81 -4.01
C VAL A 34 10.49 -13.79 -4.24
N ILE A 35 11.24 -13.42 -3.22
CA ILE A 35 12.28 -12.38 -3.32
C ILE A 35 13.48 -12.91 -4.11
N ARG A 36 13.96 -14.11 -3.78
CA ARG A 36 15.05 -14.78 -4.51
C ARG A 36 16.29 -13.89 -4.72
N GLY A 37 16.73 -13.22 -3.67
CA GLY A 37 17.90 -12.34 -3.68
C GLY A 37 17.73 -11.00 -4.40
N ARG A 38 16.52 -10.62 -4.81
CA ARG A 38 16.25 -9.28 -5.35
C ARG A 38 16.54 -8.23 -4.30
N ARG A 39 17.10 -7.10 -4.73
CA ARG A 39 17.40 -5.96 -3.88
C ARG A 39 16.41 -4.82 -4.14
N GLY A 40 16.42 -3.81 -3.26
CA GLY A 40 15.58 -2.63 -3.42
C GLY A 40 14.13 -2.86 -3.00
N MET A 41 13.88 -3.84 -2.12
CA MET A 41 12.53 -4.17 -1.64
C MET A 41 12.11 -3.24 -0.51
N CYS A 42 10.86 -2.77 -0.56
CA CYS A 42 10.22 -2.05 0.53
C CYS A 42 9.07 -2.89 1.11
N LEU A 43 9.20 -3.28 2.36
CA LEU A 43 8.11 -3.92 3.11
C LEU A 43 7.32 -2.85 3.86
N ILE A 44 6.02 -2.76 3.62
CA ILE A 44 5.12 -1.89 4.38
C ILE A 44 4.21 -2.76 5.23
N SER A 45 4.23 -2.56 6.54
CA SER A 45 3.41 -3.33 7.47
C SER A 45 2.84 -2.48 8.61
N ASP A 46 2.01 -3.07 9.44
CA ASP A 46 1.74 -2.52 10.76
C ASP A 46 2.98 -2.61 11.68
N ARG A 47 2.84 -2.20 12.94
CA ARG A 47 3.93 -2.23 13.93
C ARG A 47 3.80 -3.43 14.87
N HIS A 48 3.41 -4.60 14.36
CA HIS A 48 3.36 -5.81 15.17
C HIS A 48 4.76 -6.19 15.66
N VAL A 49 4.91 -6.41 16.97
CA VAL A 49 6.22 -6.61 17.62
C VAL A 49 6.94 -7.85 17.08
N GLY A 50 6.20 -8.95 16.87
CA GLY A 50 6.74 -10.18 16.29
C GLY A 50 7.26 -10.01 14.89
N LEU A 51 6.54 -9.24 14.05
CA LEU A 51 6.96 -8.92 12.68
C LEU A 51 8.21 -8.03 12.67
N ILE A 52 8.23 -6.97 13.47
CA ILE A 52 9.41 -6.08 13.58
C ILE A 52 10.66 -6.88 13.95
N LYS A 53 10.54 -7.80 14.92
CA LYS A 53 11.64 -8.68 15.33
C LYS A 53 12.07 -9.60 14.19
N ALA A 54 11.14 -10.25 13.50
CA ALA A 54 11.43 -11.15 12.40
C ALA A 54 12.12 -10.43 11.21
N VAL A 55 11.68 -9.20 10.90
CA VAL A 55 12.31 -8.36 9.85
C VAL A 55 13.74 -8.00 10.19
N ARG A 56 14.05 -7.68 11.46
CA ARG A 56 15.41 -7.32 11.89
C ARG A 56 16.41 -8.48 11.77
N GLU A 57 15.92 -9.71 11.86
CA GLU A 57 16.74 -10.92 11.73
C GLU A 57 16.94 -11.38 10.28
N GLY A 58 16.12 -10.88 9.34
CA GLY A 58 16.21 -11.21 7.92
C GLY A 58 16.96 -10.14 7.12
N PRO A 59 17.72 -10.51 6.07
CA PRO A 59 18.50 -9.56 5.29
C PRO A 59 17.68 -8.70 4.32
N ASP A 60 16.54 -9.20 3.83
CA ASP A 60 15.88 -8.67 2.64
C ASP A 60 15.29 -7.27 2.81
N PHE A 61 14.84 -6.93 4.03
CA PHE A 61 14.18 -5.66 4.34
C PHE A 61 15.00 -4.76 5.26
N VAL A 62 16.30 -4.98 5.29
CA VAL A 62 17.29 -4.19 6.04
C VAL A 62 18.31 -3.67 5.07
N SER A 63 18.76 -2.39 5.28
CA SER A 63 19.83 -1.78 4.48
C SER A 63 21.08 -2.67 4.45
N PRO A 64 21.76 -2.84 3.30
CA PRO A 64 21.52 -2.16 2.00
C PRO A 64 20.57 -2.90 1.05
N HIS A 65 19.97 -4.02 1.43
CA HIS A 65 19.17 -4.88 0.53
C HIS A 65 17.74 -4.38 0.34
N GLY A 66 17.18 -3.80 1.37
CA GLY A 66 15.82 -3.27 1.35
C GLY A 66 15.51 -2.42 2.57
N VAL A 67 14.24 -2.08 2.75
CA VAL A 67 13.77 -1.29 3.88
C VAL A 67 12.44 -1.82 4.40
N HIS A 68 12.23 -1.67 5.70
CA HIS A 68 10.94 -1.89 6.35
C HIS A 68 10.31 -0.56 6.75
N GLN A 69 9.09 -0.32 6.32
CA GLN A 69 8.32 0.90 6.55
C GLN A 69 7.03 0.58 7.30
N TYR A 70 6.52 1.54 8.08
CA TYR A 70 5.27 1.38 8.81
C TYR A 70 4.09 1.93 8.01
N CYS A 71 2.98 1.23 8.02
CA CYS A 71 1.72 1.70 7.47
C CYS A 71 1.27 2.97 8.19
N LEU A 72 1.18 4.08 7.48
CA LEU A 72 0.79 5.38 8.03
C LEU A 72 -0.56 5.33 8.75
N ARG A 73 -1.52 4.59 8.19
CA ARG A 73 -2.85 4.44 8.79
C ARG A 73 -2.79 3.77 10.17
N HIS A 74 -1.97 2.72 10.32
CA HIS A 74 -1.78 2.07 11.61
C HIS A 74 -1.03 2.97 12.60
N VAL A 75 -0.06 3.77 12.13
CA VAL A 75 0.60 4.80 12.96
C VAL A 75 -0.43 5.79 13.48
N CYS A 76 -1.27 6.37 12.60
CA CYS A 76 -2.31 7.33 13.00
C CYS A 76 -3.38 6.71 13.90
N SER A 77 -3.72 5.42 13.70
CA SER A 77 -4.67 4.71 14.56
C SER A 77 -4.13 4.52 15.97
N ASN A 78 -2.88 4.05 16.09
CA ASN A 78 -2.22 3.86 17.37
C ASN A 78 -2.00 5.20 18.10
N PHE A 79 -1.64 6.24 17.36
CA PHE A 79 -1.56 7.60 17.87
C PHE A 79 -2.90 8.06 18.45
N ASN A 80 -4.00 7.90 17.71
CA ASN A 80 -5.32 8.29 18.18
C ASN A 80 -5.81 7.45 19.37
N SER A 81 -5.42 6.18 19.47
CA SER A 81 -5.73 5.34 20.63
C SER A 81 -5.08 5.86 21.91
N THR A 82 -3.91 6.51 21.80
CA THR A 82 -3.16 7.08 22.92
C THR A 82 -3.60 8.51 23.22
N ILE A 83 -3.69 9.37 22.22
CA ILE A 83 -3.95 10.81 22.36
C ILE A 83 -5.47 11.12 22.43
N LYS A 84 -6.30 10.29 21.79
CA LYS A 84 -7.77 10.41 21.78
C LYS A 84 -8.28 11.76 21.26
N ASN A 85 -7.62 12.30 20.24
CA ASN A 85 -7.97 13.58 19.62
C ASN A 85 -7.99 13.43 18.09
N VAL A 86 -9.18 13.61 17.49
CA VAL A 86 -9.40 13.41 16.04
C VAL A 86 -8.67 14.49 15.23
N VAL A 87 -8.62 15.73 15.68
CA VAL A 87 -7.93 16.82 14.99
C VAL A 87 -6.43 16.55 14.93
N LEU A 88 -5.82 16.11 16.03
CA LEU A 88 -4.42 15.72 16.07
C LEU A 88 -4.15 14.47 15.24
N LYS A 89 -5.10 13.53 15.15
CA LYS A 89 -5.01 12.39 14.26
C LYS A 89 -4.96 12.82 12.78
N ASP A 90 -5.76 13.79 12.39
CA ASP A 90 -5.73 14.33 11.02
C ASP A 90 -4.39 15.04 10.74
N LEU A 91 -3.86 15.80 11.70
CA LEU A 91 -2.52 16.36 11.59
C LEU A 91 -1.43 15.29 11.51
N CYS A 92 -1.56 14.16 12.24
CA CYS A 92 -0.67 13.01 12.14
C CYS A 92 -0.69 12.42 10.72
N TRP A 93 -1.87 12.31 10.10
CA TRP A 93 -1.97 11.88 8.70
C TRP A 93 -1.30 12.87 7.76
N HIS A 94 -1.56 14.16 7.92
CA HIS A 94 -0.96 15.20 7.09
C HIS A 94 0.56 15.24 7.19
N VAL A 95 1.13 15.15 8.39
CA VAL A 95 2.58 15.14 8.58
C VAL A 95 3.21 13.88 8.00
N GLY A 96 2.58 12.71 8.18
CA GLY A 96 3.08 11.44 7.64
C GLY A 96 3.04 11.36 6.11
N SER A 97 2.06 12.02 5.48
CA SER A 97 1.87 12.04 4.02
C SER A 97 2.56 13.21 3.31
N GLU A 98 3.15 14.17 4.04
CA GLU A 98 3.82 15.32 3.44
C GLU A 98 5.18 14.92 2.87
N TYR A 99 5.45 15.32 1.62
CA TYR A 99 6.71 15.02 0.91
C TYR A 99 7.79 16.06 1.15
N GLN A 100 7.40 17.29 1.50
CA GLN A 100 8.33 18.41 1.67
C GLN A 100 8.78 18.53 3.13
N LEU A 101 10.07 18.37 3.39
CA LEU A 101 10.67 18.46 4.72
C LEU A 101 10.29 19.76 5.46
N ARG A 102 10.29 20.90 4.75
CA ARG A 102 9.90 22.18 5.35
C ARG A 102 8.46 22.21 5.84
N LYS A 103 7.54 21.58 5.09
CA LYS A 103 6.12 21.49 5.50
C LYS A 103 5.93 20.48 6.62
N PHE A 104 6.65 19.35 6.54
CA PHE A 104 6.69 18.37 7.61
C PHE A 104 7.05 19.05 8.95
N ASN A 105 8.17 19.77 9.00
CA ASN A 105 8.61 20.46 10.21
C ASN A 105 7.56 21.44 10.72
N ARG A 106 6.93 22.23 9.84
CA ARG A 106 5.88 23.19 10.22
C ARG A 106 4.66 22.49 10.84
N ILE A 107 4.22 21.34 10.31
CA ILE A 107 3.09 20.60 10.86
C ILE A 107 3.49 19.95 12.20
N MET A 108 4.71 19.47 12.35
CA MET A 108 5.23 18.95 13.62
C MET A 108 5.27 20.06 14.70
N ASP A 109 5.68 21.29 14.33
CA ASP A 109 5.66 22.43 15.23
C ASP A 109 4.22 22.82 15.62
N GLU A 110 3.27 22.70 14.69
CA GLU A 110 1.85 22.92 14.97
C GLU A 110 1.30 21.90 15.98
N ILE A 111 1.61 20.61 15.77
CA ILE A 111 1.25 19.54 16.72
C ILE A 111 1.85 19.82 18.10
N LYS A 112 3.14 20.24 18.16
CA LYS A 112 3.82 20.56 19.41
C LYS A 112 3.15 21.72 20.17
N LYS A 113 2.67 22.74 19.45
CA LYS A 113 1.94 23.87 20.03
C LYS A 113 0.58 23.46 20.59
N GLN A 114 -0.09 22.51 19.97
CA GLN A 114 -1.40 22.04 20.41
C GLN A 114 -1.29 21.03 21.55
N ASP A 115 -0.34 20.11 21.48
CA ASP A 115 -0.12 19.07 22.50
C ASP A 115 1.32 18.53 22.44
N VAL A 116 2.07 18.81 23.51
CA VAL A 116 3.45 18.37 23.67
C VAL A 116 3.57 16.83 23.76
N LYS A 117 2.57 16.15 24.36
CA LYS A 117 2.57 14.68 24.47
C LYS A 117 2.36 14.04 23.09
N ALA A 118 1.47 14.63 22.29
CA ALA A 118 1.24 14.19 20.91
C ALA A 118 2.51 14.36 20.06
N PHE A 119 3.20 15.48 20.18
CA PHE A 119 4.48 15.70 19.53
C PHE A 119 5.53 14.64 19.97
N ALA A 120 5.71 14.44 21.27
CA ALA A 120 6.67 13.48 21.81
C ALA A 120 6.39 12.04 21.34
N TYR A 121 5.11 11.65 21.25
CA TYR A 121 4.73 10.34 20.70
C TYR A 121 5.20 10.15 19.26
N LEU A 122 4.97 11.12 18.38
CA LEU A 122 5.35 11.05 16.97
C LEU A 122 6.86 11.19 16.77
N ASP A 123 7.52 12.03 17.55
CA ASP A 123 8.96 12.24 17.49
C ASP A 123 9.77 11.02 17.94
N ALA A 124 9.21 10.22 18.85
CA ALA A 124 9.79 8.96 19.29
C ALA A 124 9.78 7.86 18.20
N ILE A 125 8.98 8.00 17.16
CA ILE A 125 8.95 7.05 16.03
C ILE A 125 10.00 7.50 15.00
N ASN A 126 10.93 6.61 14.61
CA ASN A 126 11.90 6.92 13.55
C ASN A 126 11.17 7.43 12.29
N LYS A 127 11.43 8.68 11.92
CA LYS A 127 10.75 9.40 10.84
C LYS A 127 10.91 8.72 9.49
N GLU A 128 12.04 8.11 9.22
CA GLU A 128 12.30 7.33 8.00
C GLU A 128 11.32 6.16 7.85
N LYS A 129 10.78 5.65 8.96
CA LYS A 129 9.90 4.48 8.97
C LYS A 129 8.45 4.78 8.64
N TRP A 130 7.97 6.03 8.80
CA TRP A 130 6.54 6.31 8.67
C TRP A 130 6.17 7.57 7.89
N THR A 131 7.14 8.44 7.56
CA THR A 131 6.87 9.70 6.88
C THR A 131 7.34 9.69 5.44
N ALA A 132 6.57 10.29 4.54
CA ALA A 132 6.91 10.40 3.12
C ALA A 132 8.08 11.36 2.84
N SER A 133 8.31 12.33 3.74
CA SER A 133 9.41 13.30 3.60
C SER A 133 10.80 12.75 3.92
N HIS A 134 10.88 11.62 4.64
CA HIS A 134 12.14 11.03 5.09
C HIS A 134 12.37 9.61 4.55
N ASP A 135 11.47 9.07 3.73
CA ASP A 135 11.56 7.67 3.30
C ASP A 135 12.50 7.41 2.11
N GLY A 136 13.14 8.46 1.59
CA GLY A 136 14.06 8.34 0.45
C GLY A 136 13.40 7.89 -0.86
N GLY A 137 12.07 7.89 -0.95
CA GLY A 137 11.31 7.43 -2.12
C GLY A 137 11.09 5.92 -2.18
N TRP A 138 11.46 5.17 -1.15
CA TRP A 138 11.33 3.71 -1.09
C TRP A 138 9.90 3.20 -1.23
N ARG A 139 8.93 3.97 -0.73
CA ARG A 139 7.50 3.58 -0.78
C ARG A 139 6.84 3.76 -2.14
N CYS A 140 7.48 4.46 -3.08
CA CYS A 140 6.89 4.78 -4.38
C CYS A 140 5.46 5.39 -4.26
N GLY A 141 5.23 6.22 -3.23
CA GLY A 141 3.93 6.85 -2.95
C GLY A 141 2.92 6.01 -2.18
N ILE A 142 3.25 4.76 -1.84
CA ILE A 142 2.36 3.88 -1.08
C ILE A 142 2.59 4.11 0.41
N LEU A 143 1.61 4.67 1.09
CA LEU A 143 1.71 5.01 2.50
C LEU A 143 1.02 4.00 3.42
N THR A 144 0.17 3.13 2.87
CA THR A 144 -0.70 2.26 3.65
C THR A 144 -0.78 0.84 3.11
N THR A 145 -1.20 -0.09 3.95
CA THR A 145 -1.51 -1.49 3.61
C THR A 145 -2.95 -1.69 3.13
N ASN A 146 -3.71 -0.60 2.90
CA ASN A 146 -5.13 -0.69 2.50
C ASN A 146 -5.37 -1.60 1.30
N MET A 147 -4.46 -1.59 0.33
CA MET A 147 -4.59 -2.41 -0.87
C MET A 147 -4.48 -3.91 -0.56
N SER A 148 -3.62 -4.30 0.38
CA SER A 148 -3.55 -5.69 0.87
C SER A 148 -4.82 -6.06 1.64
N GLU A 149 -5.38 -5.14 2.40
CA GLU A 149 -6.63 -5.34 3.13
C GLU A 149 -7.83 -5.51 2.17
N CYS A 150 -7.82 -4.87 0.99
CA CYS A 150 -8.83 -5.10 -0.04
C CYS A 150 -8.82 -6.55 -0.55
N ILE A 151 -7.64 -7.13 -0.82
CA ILE A 151 -7.51 -8.54 -1.21
C ILE A 151 -7.96 -9.45 -0.08
N ASN A 152 -7.59 -9.13 1.16
CA ASN A 152 -8.11 -9.82 2.34
C ASN A 152 -9.65 -9.74 2.45
N GLY A 153 -10.25 -8.66 2.00
CA GLY A 153 -11.70 -8.50 1.92
C GLY A 153 -12.36 -9.46 0.94
N VAL A 154 -11.74 -9.69 -0.20
CA VAL A 154 -12.18 -10.68 -1.21
C VAL A 154 -12.21 -12.10 -0.62
N LEU A 155 -11.26 -12.44 0.25
CA LEU A 155 -11.16 -13.75 0.90
C LEU A 155 -12.01 -13.88 2.17
N LYS A 156 -12.74 -12.84 2.60
CA LYS A 156 -13.45 -12.81 3.88
C LYS A 156 -14.43 -13.97 4.07
N GLY A 157 -15.16 -14.35 3.01
CA GLY A 157 -16.10 -15.48 3.06
C GLY A 157 -15.39 -16.83 3.18
N ALA A 158 -14.26 -16.98 2.50
CA ALA A 158 -13.46 -18.21 2.50
C ALA A 158 -12.83 -18.52 3.86
N ARG A 159 -12.54 -17.51 4.69
CA ARG A 159 -11.87 -17.69 6.00
C ARG A 159 -12.65 -18.52 7.03
N ARG A 160 -13.93 -18.80 6.77
CA ARG A 160 -14.77 -19.63 7.64
C ARG A 160 -14.86 -21.08 7.17
N LEU A 161 -14.23 -21.40 6.06
CA LEU A 161 -14.22 -22.73 5.47
C LEU A 161 -13.08 -23.58 6.07
N PRO A 162 -13.16 -24.90 5.95
CA PRO A 162 -12.04 -25.78 6.23
C PRO A 162 -10.77 -25.35 5.49
N VAL A 163 -9.59 -25.69 6.02
CA VAL A 163 -8.30 -25.17 5.50
C VAL A 163 -8.07 -25.53 4.04
N ASN A 164 -8.41 -26.75 3.63
CA ASN A 164 -8.32 -27.19 2.23
C ASN A 164 -9.18 -26.33 1.30
N ALA A 165 -10.46 -26.15 1.61
CA ALA A 165 -11.35 -25.28 0.84
C ALA A 165 -10.90 -23.80 0.84
N LEU A 166 -10.34 -23.33 1.96
CA LEU A 166 -9.74 -21.99 2.03
C LEU A 166 -8.57 -21.84 1.04
N VAL A 167 -7.68 -22.83 0.99
CA VAL A 167 -6.51 -22.81 0.08
C VAL A 167 -6.96 -22.88 -1.37
N GLU A 168 -7.87 -23.78 -1.71
CA GLU A 168 -8.44 -23.94 -3.05
C GLU A 168 -9.08 -22.66 -3.57
N ILE A 169 -10.02 -22.09 -2.83
CA ILE A 169 -10.68 -20.83 -3.20
C ILE A 169 -9.68 -19.67 -3.29
N THR A 170 -8.67 -19.64 -2.44
CA THR A 170 -7.64 -18.60 -2.50
C THR A 170 -6.82 -18.72 -3.79
N LEU A 171 -6.47 -19.93 -4.18
CA LEU A 171 -5.76 -20.21 -5.43
C LEU A 171 -6.65 -19.83 -6.64
N GLU A 172 -7.88 -20.33 -6.70
CA GLU A 172 -8.83 -20.05 -7.80
C GLU A 172 -9.03 -18.54 -7.99
N ARG A 173 -9.31 -17.81 -6.92
CA ARG A 173 -9.49 -16.35 -6.97
C ARG A 173 -8.21 -15.62 -7.39
N THR A 174 -7.05 -16.12 -7.00
CA THR A 174 -5.76 -15.56 -7.41
C THR A 174 -5.52 -15.78 -8.90
N VAL A 175 -5.74 -16.99 -9.40
CA VAL A 175 -5.62 -17.32 -10.84
C VAL A 175 -6.57 -16.43 -11.66
N HIS A 176 -7.84 -16.35 -11.26
CA HIS A 176 -8.83 -15.50 -11.93
C HIS A 176 -8.40 -14.02 -11.94
N TYR A 177 -7.88 -13.51 -10.83
CA TYR A 177 -7.38 -12.15 -10.71
C TYR A 177 -6.24 -11.85 -11.70
N PHE A 178 -5.27 -12.76 -11.83
CA PHE A 178 -4.18 -12.63 -12.81
C PHE A 178 -4.68 -12.76 -14.25
N HIS A 179 -5.59 -13.69 -14.52
CA HIS A 179 -6.16 -13.91 -15.85
C HIS A 179 -6.88 -12.66 -16.39
N VAL A 180 -7.79 -12.09 -15.59
CA VAL A 180 -8.52 -10.87 -15.99
C VAL A 180 -7.58 -9.70 -16.26
N ARG A 181 -6.49 -9.60 -15.54
CA ARG A 181 -5.50 -8.52 -15.72
C ARG A 181 -4.54 -8.78 -16.88
N ALA A 182 -4.20 -10.04 -17.15
CA ALA A 182 -3.43 -10.41 -18.33
C ALA A 182 -4.16 -9.99 -19.61
N ILE A 183 -5.48 -10.22 -19.69
CA ILE A 183 -6.30 -9.77 -20.83
C ILE A 183 -6.19 -8.25 -20.99
N LYS A 184 -6.37 -7.48 -19.90
CA LYS A 184 -6.26 -6.02 -19.94
C LYS A 184 -4.87 -5.51 -20.31
N ALA A 185 -3.82 -6.24 -19.93
CA ALA A 185 -2.44 -5.85 -20.23
C ALA A 185 -2.14 -5.87 -21.73
N VAL A 186 -2.71 -6.82 -22.47
CA VAL A 186 -2.51 -6.98 -23.93
C VAL A 186 -3.21 -5.86 -24.73
N GLU A 187 -4.20 -5.18 -24.15
CA GLU A 187 -4.96 -4.11 -24.82
C GLU A 187 -4.19 -2.79 -24.98
N HIS A 188 -3.00 -2.65 -24.38
CA HIS A 188 -2.23 -1.39 -24.35
C HIS A 188 -1.04 -1.37 -25.34
N THR A 189 -0.95 -0.31 -26.18
CA THR A 189 0.15 -0.07 -27.14
C THR A 189 0.94 1.20 -26.80
N VAL A 190 2.28 1.19 -26.96
CA VAL A 190 3.17 2.33 -26.59
C VAL A 190 4.17 2.71 -27.67
N THR A 191 4.46 4.02 -27.76
CA THR A 191 5.51 4.64 -28.57
C THR A 191 6.59 5.31 -27.68
N LYS A 192 7.90 5.09 -27.95
CA LYS A 192 9.04 5.62 -27.16
C LYS A 192 9.75 6.79 -27.85
N TYR A 193 10.28 7.75 -27.03
CA TYR A 193 11.21 8.80 -27.43
C TYR A 193 12.25 9.13 -26.35
N SER A 194 13.47 9.57 -26.73
CA SER A 194 14.56 9.95 -25.81
C SER A 194 15.18 11.30 -26.14
N HIS A 195 15.55 12.13 -25.14
CA HIS A 195 16.45 13.30 -25.27
C HIS A 195 17.14 13.76 -23.95
N ALA A 196 18.19 14.59 -24.11
CA ALA A 196 19.22 14.94 -23.15
C ALA A 196 18.89 16.00 -22.07
N GLN A 197 19.76 16.13 -21.08
CA GLN A 197 19.66 16.72 -19.73
C GLN A 197 19.47 18.25 -19.64
N GLN A 198 18.48 18.72 -18.82
CA GLN A 198 18.40 20.12 -18.40
C GLN A 198 17.73 20.31 -17.02
N SER A 199 18.08 21.40 -16.30
CA SER A 199 17.46 21.79 -15.03
C SER A 199 16.84 23.18 -15.10
N ALA A 200 15.70 23.41 -14.40
CA ALA A 200 15.02 24.70 -14.40
C ALA A 200 14.27 24.98 -13.08
N SER A 201 14.01 26.26 -12.79
CA SER A 201 13.14 26.71 -11.70
C SER A 201 11.73 26.98 -12.22
N VAL A 202 10.71 26.46 -11.52
CA VAL A 202 9.31 26.64 -11.87
C VAL A 202 8.58 27.37 -10.75
N VAL A 203 7.95 28.49 -11.09
CA VAL A 203 7.13 29.29 -10.18
C VAL A 203 5.67 28.95 -10.38
N THR A 204 4.95 28.62 -9.29
CA THR A 204 3.52 28.32 -9.31
C THR A 204 2.75 29.18 -8.33
N ARG A 205 1.52 29.59 -8.71
CA ARG A 205 0.61 30.30 -7.80
C ARG A 205 0.08 29.35 -6.73
N ARG A 206 -0.04 29.84 -5.50
CA ARG A 206 -0.76 29.13 -4.42
C ARG A 206 -2.25 29.19 -4.67
N GLN A 207 -2.93 28.05 -4.68
CA GLN A 207 -4.40 28.04 -4.66
C GLN A 207 -4.93 28.65 -3.34
N GLY A 208 -5.85 29.61 -3.45
CA GLY A 208 -6.56 30.22 -2.32
C GLY A 208 -5.75 31.17 -1.40
N ARG A 209 -4.49 31.52 -1.74
CA ARG A 209 -3.66 32.46 -0.98
C ARG A 209 -2.79 33.31 -1.89
N HIS A 210 -2.57 34.59 -1.50
CA HIS A 210 -1.56 35.41 -2.16
C HIS A 210 -0.16 34.82 -1.95
N GLY A 211 0.60 34.65 -3.01
CA GLY A 211 1.98 34.19 -2.99
C GLY A 211 2.30 33.18 -4.07
N MET A 212 3.57 33.04 -4.35
CA MET A 212 4.14 32.10 -5.33
C MET A 212 5.00 31.06 -4.63
N ASN A 213 4.98 29.82 -5.11
CA ASN A 213 5.93 28.79 -4.72
C ASN A 213 6.93 28.61 -5.86
N THR A 214 8.21 28.61 -5.52
CA THR A 214 9.28 28.29 -6.47
C THR A 214 9.75 26.87 -6.23
N HIS A 215 9.79 26.08 -7.27
CA HIS A 215 10.30 24.72 -7.24
C HIS A 215 11.45 24.55 -8.21
N VAL A 216 12.53 23.91 -7.77
CA VAL A 216 13.65 23.55 -8.62
C VAL A 216 13.42 22.15 -9.17
N VAL A 217 13.53 22.03 -10.49
CA VAL A 217 13.42 20.77 -11.22
C VAL A 217 14.77 20.44 -11.85
N LYS A 218 15.28 19.25 -11.60
CA LYS A 218 16.52 18.72 -12.19
C LYS A 218 16.13 17.55 -13.11
N ILE A 219 16.05 17.81 -14.40
CA ILE A 219 15.62 16.80 -15.38
C ILE A 219 16.56 15.61 -15.40
N ALA A 220 17.87 15.84 -15.40
CA ALA A 220 18.90 14.79 -15.40
C ALA A 220 18.73 13.78 -14.25
N ASN A 221 18.41 14.29 -13.06
CA ASN A 221 18.26 13.47 -11.86
C ASN A 221 16.84 12.93 -11.71
N ARG A 222 15.90 13.35 -12.55
CA ARG A 222 14.46 13.10 -12.43
C ARG A 222 13.92 13.53 -11.06
N GLU A 223 14.29 14.75 -10.64
CA GLU A 223 14.00 15.29 -9.32
C GLU A 223 13.24 16.62 -9.39
N CYS A 224 12.36 16.83 -8.42
CA CYS A 224 11.73 18.11 -8.16
C CYS A 224 11.71 18.40 -6.66
N SER A 225 12.02 19.63 -6.27
CA SER A 225 11.98 20.06 -4.87
C SER A 225 10.61 20.00 -4.21
N CYS A 226 9.52 19.72 -4.97
CA CYS A 226 8.22 19.40 -4.41
C CYS A 226 8.14 17.96 -3.84
N GLY A 227 9.11 17.10 -4.11
CA GLY A 227 9.19 15.72 -3.65
C GLY A 227 8.34 14.71 -4.44
N LYS A 228 7.32 15.15 -5.16
CA LYS A 228 6.37 14.24 -5.82
C LYS A 228 7.00 13.39 -6.91
N TRP A 229 7.86 13.96 -7.76
CA TRP A 229 8.51 13.19 -8.82
C TRP A 229 9.43 12.11 -8.26
N ASN A 230 10.22 12.46 -7.26
CA ASN A 230 11.09 11.52 -6.55
C ASN A 230 10.29 10.36 -5.95
N GLN A 231 9.15 10.66 -5.34
CA GLN A 231 8.31 9.70 -4.63
C GLN A 231 7.55 8.76 -5.58
N PHE A 232 6.91 9.33 -6.61
CA PHE A 232 6.04 8.54 -7.50
C PHE A 232 6.77 8.00 -8.73
N GLY A 233 7.94 8.54 -9.09
CA GLY A 233 8.62 8.17 -10.33
C GLY A 233 7.93 8.66 -11.60
N ILE A 234 6.91 9.52 -11.46
CA ILE A 234 6.15 10.16 -12.54
C ILE A 234 6.40 11.67 -12.45
N PRO A 235 6.73 12.35 -13.58
CA PRO A 235 6.94 13.79 -13.58
C PRO A 235 5.75 14.55 -12.98
N CYS A 236 6.00 15.31 -11.92
CA CYS A 236 4.99 16.19 -11.34
C CYS A 236 4.66 17.37 -12.31
N SER A 237 3.62 18.14 -12.02
CA SER A 237 3.23 19.30 -12.86
C SER A 237 4.36 20.31 -13.09
N HIS A 238 5.27 20.48 -12.13
CA HIS A 238 6.46 21.32 -12.29
C HIS A 238 7.43 20.73 -13.31
N ALA A 239 7.72 19.45 -13.22
CA ALA A 239 8.58 18.74 -14.17
C ALA A 239 7.97 18.71 -15.57
N GLN A 240 6.66 18.47 -15.69
CA GLN A 240 5.94 18.52 -16.97
C GLN A 240 6.05 19.89 -17.64
N LYS A 241 5.95 20.98 -16.85
CA LYS A 241 6.12 22.34 -17.37
C LYS A 241 7.52 22.59 -17.92
N VAL A 242 8.56 22.08 -17.22
CA VAL A 242 9.95 22.14 -17.69
C VAL A 242 10.13 21.29 -18.95
N CYS A 243 9.64 20.06 -18.95
CA CYS A 243 9.68 19.20 -20.14
C CYS A 243 9.04 19.89 -21.36
N SER A 244 7.88 20.50 -21.18
CA SER A 244 7.20 21.25 -22.24
C SER A 244 8.03 22.45 -22.71
N ALA A 245 8.68 23.20 -21.81
CA ALA A 245 9.50 24.35 -22.15
C ALA A 245 10.75 23.99 -22.95
N TYR A 246 11.30 22.80 -22.75
CA TYR A 246 12.48 22.28 -23.43
C TYR A 246 12.17 21.28 -24.53
N ASN A 247 10.90 21.12 -24.90
CA ASN A 247 10.42 20.16 -25.89
C ASN A 247 10.85 18.71 -25.61
N ILE A 248 10.86 18.34 -24.31
CA ILE A 248 11.17 16.98 -23.83
C ILE A 248 9.85 16.25 -23.59
N SER A 249 9.75 15.00 -24.04
CA SER A 249 8.60 14.18 -23.71
C SER A 249 8.58 13.85 -22.20
N ALA A 250 7.58 14.34 -21.48
CA ALA A 250 7.41 14.00 -20.07
C ALA A 250 7.20 12.48 -19.85
N ALA A 251 6.63 11.78 -20.84
CA ALA A 251 6.46 10.33 -20.80
C ALA A 251 7.79 9.57 -20.75
N SER A 252 8.85 10.06 -21.44
CA SER A 252 10.17 9.45 -21.39
C SER A 252 10.88 9.60 -20.03
N MET A 253 10.34 10.45 -19.16
CA MET A 253 10.87 10.70 -17.81
C MET A 253 10.17 9.87 -16.73
N VAL A 254 9.16 9.10 -17.10
CA VAL A 254 8.47 8.14 -16.21
C VAL A 254 9.42 6.96 -15.94
N LYS A 255 9.40 6.42 -14.73
CA LYS A 255 10.21 5.24 -14.40
C LYS A 255 9.73 3.99 -15.14
N ASP A 256 10.67 3.15 -15.52
CA ASP A 256 10.46 1.97 -16.40
C ASP A 256 9.44 0.97 -15.87
N TYR A 257 9.24 0.91 -14.54
CA TYR A 257 8.22 0.01 -13.98
C TYR A 257 6.77 0.43 -14.26
N TYR A 258 6.54 1.62 -14.82
CA TYR A 258 5.24 2.03 -15.37
C TYR A 258 5.11 1.76 -16.88
N ASP A 259 6.16 1.20 -17.51
CA ASP A 259 6.10 0.85 -18.91
C ASP A 259 5.11 -0.31 -19.15
N VAL A 260 4.45 -0.27 -20.31
CA VAL A 260 3.53 -1.34 -20.76
C VAL A 260 4.27 -2.67 -20.90
N MET A 261 5.55 -2.67 -21.30
CA MET A 261 6.36 -3.88 -21.32
C MET A 261 6.52 -4.48 -19.93
N ALA A 262 6.79 -3.65 -18.91
CA ALA A 262 6.86 -4.11 -17.51
C ALA A 262 5.49 -4.62 -17.03
N TYR A 263 4.41 -3.94 -17.43
CA TYR A 263 3.04 -4.37 -17.14
C TYR A 263 2.72 -5.73 -17.77
N ASN A 264 2.97 -5.90 -19.07
CA ASN A 264 2.76 -7.15 -19.78
C ASN A 264 3.61 -8.28 -19.22
N ASN A 265 4.89 -8.02 -18.94
CA ASN A 265 5.81 -9.00 -18.33
C ASN A 265 5.35 -9.49 -16.96
N THR A 266 4.63 -8.65 -16.20
CA THR A 266 4.05 -9.03 -14.92
C THR A 266 3.04 -10.18 -15.07
N TYR A 267 2.31 -10.22 -16.19
CA TYR A 267 1.26 -11.20 -16.47
C TYR A 267 1.66 -12.24 -17.52
N SER A 268 2.92 -12.27 -17.97
CA SER A 268 3.40 -13.18 -19.01
C SER A 268 3.56 -14.63 -18.54
N LYS A 269 3.61 -14.87 -17.24
CA LYS A 269 3.70 -16.20 -16.66
C LYS A 269 2.31 -16.78 -16.44
N HIS A 270 2.16 -18.05 -16.77
CA HIS A 270 0.94 -18.82 -16.55
C HIS A 270 1.05 -19.59 -15.23
N PHE A 271 -0.10 -19.85 -14.62
CA PHE A 271 -0.19 -20.80 -13.52
C PHE A 271 -0.19 -22.21 -14.10
N GLU A 272 0.59 -23.09 -13.53
CA GLU A 272 0.50 -24.51 -13.85
C GLU A 272 -0.85 -25.07 -13.35
N PRO A 273 -1.54 -25.89 -14.14
CA PRO A 273 -2.75 -26.56 -13.70
C PRO A 273 -2.47 -27.42 -12.46
N VAL A 274 -3.31 -27.32 -11.46
CA VAL A 274 -3.28 -28.26 -10.34
C VAL A 274 -3.95 -29.55 -10.80
N GLN A 275 -3.26 -30.67 -10.62
CA GLN A 275 -3.81 -31.99 -10.93
C GLN A 275 -4.98 -32.32 -10.00
N SER A 276 -5.89 -33.19 -10.47
CA SER A 276 -6.95 -33.73 -9.61
C SER A 276 -6.37 -34.38 -8.36
N GLU A 277 -7.08 -34.30 -7.25
CA GLU A 277 -6.72 -34.95 -5.98
C GLU A 277 -6.40 -36.43 -6.12
N ASP A 278 -6.98 -37.13 -7.12
CA ASP A 278 -6.74 -38.52 -7.42
C ASP A 278 -5.27 -38.84 -7.83
N TYR A 279 -4.52 -37.80 -8.21
CA TYR A 279 -3.12 -37.91 -8.62
C TYR A 279 -2.14 -37.39 -7.55
N TRP A 280 -2.63 -37.02 -6.38
CA TRP A 280 -1.76 -36.56 -5.32
C TRP A 280 -1.24 -37.73 -4.50
N ASP A 281 0.03 -37.69 -4.12
CA ASP A 281 0.59 -38.68 -3.23
C ASP A 281 -0.09 -38.62 -1.87
N ASP A 282 -0.40 -39.76 -1.30
CA ASP A 282 -0.92 -39.82 0.07
C ASP A 282 0.07 -39.18 1.03
N PRO A 283 -0.40 -38.25 1.88
CA PRO A 283 0.48 -37.60 2.82
C PRO A 283 1.08 -38.62 3.81
N ASN A 284 2.40 -38.52 4.04
CA ASN A 284 3.15 -39.40 4.94
C ASN A 284 2.76 -39.23 6.44
N PHE A 285 1.67 -38.51 6.71
CA PHE A 285 1.17 -38.25 8.07
C PHE A 285 -0.35 -38.28 8.08
N GLN A 286 -0.92 -38.78 9.16
CA GLN A 286 -2.34 -38.66 9.42
C GLN A 286 -2.62 -37.33 10.10
N LEU A 287 -3.52 -36.54 9.54
CA LEU A 287 -4.11 -35.38 10.23
C LEU A 287 -5.01 -35.91 11.34
N VAL A 288 -4.52 -35.87 12.58
CA VAL A 288 -5.32 -36.24 13.76
C VAL A 288 -6.05 -34.98 14.22
N HIS A 289 -7.38 -35.09 14.27
CA HIS A 289 -8.22 -34.06 14.85
C HIS A 289 -7.89 -33.95 16.35
N ASP A 290 -7.37 -32.80 16.79
CA ASP A 290 -7.19 -32.52 18.22
C ASP A 290 -8.56 -32.19 18.83
N PRO A 291 -9.12 -33.09 19.67
CA PRO A 291 -10.42 -32.87 20.33
C PRO A 291 -10.41 -31.69 21.30
N THR A 292 -9.24 -31.22 21.72
CA THR A 292 -9.12 -30.07 22.64
C THR A 292 -9.33 -28.74 21.93
N ILE A 293 -9.09 -28.66 20.63
CA ILE A 293 -9.31 -27.43 19.83
C ILE A 293 -10.81 -27.10 19.73
N ARG A 294 -11.70 -28.11 19.79
CA ARG A 294 -13.16 -27.89 19.75
C ARG A 294 -13.71 -27.28 21.04
N THR A 295 -13.06 -27.47 22.17
CA THR A 295 -13.56 -27.00 23.47
C THR A 295 -13.12 -25.59 23.83
N VAL A 296 -12.13 -25.06 23.13
CA VAL A 296 -11.67 -23.67 23.31
C VAL A 296 -12.28 -22.79 22.21
N THR A 297 -13.56 -22.45 22.34
CA THR A 297 -14.16 -21.31 21.65
C THR A 297 -13.50 -20.02 22.16
N ARG A 298 -12.25 -19.79 21.78
CA ARG A 298 -11.71 -18.44 21.85
C ARG A 298 -12.45 -17.64 20.79
N PRO A 299 -13.26 -16.64 21.17
CA PRO A 299 -13.90 -15.80 20.18
C PRO A 299 -12.79 -15.21 19.32
N GLY A 300 -12.86 -15.43 18.02
CA GLY A 300 -11.98 -14.74 17.06
C GLY A 300 -12.06 -13.24 17.31
N ARG A 301 -11.04 -12.50 16.89
CA ARG A 301 -10.95 -11.05 17.06
C ARG A 301 -12.29 -10.39 16.72
N ASN A 302 -12.87 -9.67 17.66
CA ASN A 302 -14.16 -9.01 17.52
C ASN A 302 -14.17 -8.10 16.27
N GLN A 303 -15.19 -8.21 15.44
CA GLN A 303 -15.33 -7.40 14.21
C GLN A 303 -15.35 -5.88 14.50
N THR A 304 -15.71 -5.48 15.71
CA THR A 304 -15.75 -4.09 16.18
C THR A 304 -14.39 -3.40 16.25
N THR A 305 -13.29 -4.16 16.23
CA THR A 305 -11.92 -3.61 16.28
C THR A 305 -11.27 -3.42 14.91
N ARG A 306 -11.99 -3.75 13.82
CA ARG A 306 -11.47 -3.53 12.47
C ARG A 306 -11.39 -2.02 12.18
N ILE A 307 -10.22 -1.56 11.80
CA ILE A 307 -10.04 -0.21 11.28
C ILE A 307 -10.68 -0.16 9.89
N HIS A 308 -11.72 0.66 9.72
CA HIS A 308 -12.37 0.83 8.42
C HIS A 308 -11.39 1.44 7.41
N ASN A 309 -11.37 0.91 6.18
CA ASN A 309 -10.56 1.45 5.09
C ASN A 309 -11.33 2.51 4.29
N GLU A 310 -10.65 3.23 3.39
CA GLU A 310 -11.28 4.25 2.54
C GLU A 310 -12.41 3.69 1.67
N MET A 311 -12.33 2.41 1.28
CA MET A 311 -13.37 1.72 0.53
C MET A 311 -14.62 1.50 1.38
N ASP A 312 -14.48 1.20 2.67
CA ASP A 312 -15.59 1.04 3.60
C ASP A 312 -16.37 2.36 3.73
N TRP A 313 -15.65 3.50 3.78
CA TRP A 313 -16.26 4.83 3.81
C TRP A 313 -16.99 5.20 2.51
N ARG A 314 -16.41 4.86 1.36
CA ARG A 314 -17.05 5.09 0.05
C ARG A 314 -18.32 4.26 -0.10
N GLN A 315 -18.30 2.99 0.31
CA GLN A 315 -19.48 2.12 0.29
C GLN A 315 -20.58 2.63 1.24
N THR A 316 -20.22 3.12 2.42
CA THR A 316 -21.17 3.69 3.38
C THR A 316 -21.81 4.97 2.82
N ARG A 317 -20.99 5.84 2.21
CA ARG A 317 -21.45 7.08 1.59
C ARG A 317 -22.37 6.81 0.40
N ALA A 318 -21.99 5.91 -0.51
CA ALA A 318 -22.81 5.51 -1.64
C ALA A 318 -24.16 4.87 -1.20
N ARG A 319 -24.16 4.10 -0.10
CA ARG A 319 -25.41 3.55 0.46
C ARG A 319 -26.28 4.64 1.08
N GLN A 320 -25.71 5.62 1.75
CA GLN A 320 -26.44 6.76 2.31
C GLN A 320 -27.03 7.64 1.21
N GLU A 321 -26.26 7.91 0.16
CA GLU A 321 -26.74 8.67 -1.02
C GLU A 321 -27.87 7.92 -1.76
N ALA A 322 -27.75 6.61 -1.94
CA ALA A 322 -28.81 5.78 -2.54
C ALA A 322 -30.09 5.73 -1.66
N GLN A 323 -29.95 5.64 -0.33
CA GLN A 323 -31.08 5.68 0.59
C GLN A 323 -31.76 7.06 0.62
N GLN A 324 -30.98 8.12 0.50
CA GLN A 324 -31.51 9.47 0.40
C GLN A 324 -32.29 9.66 -0.90
N GLN A 325 -31.74 9.24 -2.03
CA GLN A 325 -32.43 9.27 -3.33
C GLN A 325 -33.73 8.48 -3.32
N GLN A 326 -33.77 7.31 -2.69
CA GLN A 326 -35.00 6.53 -2.54
C GLN A 326 -36.06 7.24 -1.68
N ARG A 327 -35.64 7.91 -0.60
CA ARG A 327 -36.55 8.73 0.24
C ARG A 327 -37.10 9.92 -0.53
N ASP A 328 -36.24 10.62 -1.27
CA ASP A 328 -36.64 11.79 -2.05
C ASP A 328 -37.60 11.41 -3.19
N SER A 329 -37.38 10.25 -3.85
CA SER A 329 -38.30 9.71 -4.86
C SER A 329 -39.67 9.31 -4.29
N SER A 330 -39.67 8.68 -3.10
CA SER A 330 -40.93 8.30 -2.44
C SER A 330 -41.75 9.50 -1.90
N ILE A 331 -41.08 10.63 -1.65
CA ILE A 331 -41.74 11.88 -1.27
C ILE A 331 -42.38 12.56 -2.50
N GLN A 332 -41.74 12.48 -3.67
CA GLN A 332 -42.26 13.03 -4.92
C GLN A 332 -43.49 12.25 -5.47
N GLU A 333 -43.58 10.94 -5.23
CA GLU A 333 -44.72 10.13 -5.63
C GLU A 333 -45.96 10.31 -4.71
N ASN A 334 -45.82 10.91 -3.54
CA ASN A 334 -46.89 11.13 -2.57
C ASN A 334 -47.36 12.59 -2.44
N VAL A 335 -47.03 13.45 -3.41
CA VAL A 335 -47.60 14.80 -3.48
C VAL A 335 -48.86 14.76 -4.34
N PRO A 336 -50.06 15.08 -3.80
CA PRO A 336 -51.35 14.98 -4.49
C PRO A 336 -51.48 16.01 -5.62
#